data_1c09599ed0dc914a0153dee2fe48ae2f
#
_entry.id   1c09599ed0dc914a0153dee2fe48ae2f
#
_cell.length_a   1.000
_cell.length_b   1.000
_cell.length_c   1.000
_cell.angle_alpha   90.00
_cell.angle_beta   90.00
_cell.angle_gamma   90.00
#
_symmetry.space_group_name_H-M   'P 1'
#
loop_
_entity.id
_entity.type
_entity.pdbx_description
1 polymer ?
#
loop_
_entity_poly.entity_id
_entity_poly.type
_entity_poly.pdbx_seq_one_letter_code
_entity_poly.pdbx_strand_id
1 'polypeptide(L)'
;MTQFTEKETVQPKSKFRTQGVQALFGLSMGVLISSFMLREEVSITILSVLFILLIAVISFVVSLMIHETGHAVGGKLGGMEVMNLSYGPFVYAKVKGKSRFFFKLPALGYIGRAMMRFTDAISEDEMRKKLLRLIYAGPVSNIVTGGIALVIAFFVWPSGALLTFALVSLFLGLTNLANVETPTGVQTDGRMISLLKGKEPGAEVIFVSYQLLQEDPTGTGNWKQQTILKVEEVMKRYPEWPLASSLLATAGPYYYQSSLERFLQLSEERAFKERTGKAAVLQDLIDTAAATGLYFAGQLHGTPDIEEKLRLISDKDEVSRYMRDAYLSIVHGETAQAIEALDQVDRAIGEWHPLYLDGAAQRKVAEVIRKRLINDQVI
;
A
#
# COMPACT_ATOMS: atom_id res chain seq x y z
N MET A 1 -13.90 -2.73 -38.36
CA MET A 1 -14.19 -1.34 -37.95
C MET A 1 -15.37 -1.39 -37.00
N THR A 2 -15.15 -1.50 -35.73
CA THR A 2 -16.19 -1.43 -34.69
C THR A 2 -15.81 -0.25 -33.79
N GLN A 3 -16.62 0.78 -33.85
CA GLN A 3 -16.50 2.01 -33.05
C GLN A 3 -16.66 1.62 -31.58
N PHE A 4 -15.61 1.80 -30.78
CA PHE A 4 -15.71 1.90 -29.34
C PHE A 4 -15.98 3.36 -29.00
N THR A 5 -17.26 3.69 -28.92
CA THR A 5 -17.77 4.90 -28.29
C THR A 5 -18.07 4.60 -26.83
N GLU A 6 -17.75 5.61 -26.04
CA GLU A 6 -18.18 5.92 -24.70
C GLU A 6 -17.15 5.70 -23.59
N LYS A 7 -16.57 6.85 -23.20
CA LYS A 7 -15.97 7.08 -21.90
C LYS A 7 -17.05 6.87 -20.83
N GLU A 8 -17.14 5.68 -20.28
CA GLU A 8 -17.77 5.55 -18.97
C GLU A 8 -16.84 6.21 -17.93
N THR A 9 -17.09 7.48 -17.67
CA THR A 9 -16.65 8.12 -16.45
C THR A 9 -17.29 7.37 -15.29
N VAL A 10 -16.53 6.52 -14.63
CA VAL A 10 -16.94 5.85 -13.39
C VAL A 10 -17.18 6.94 -12.35
N GLN A 11 -18.41 7.43 -12.31
CA GLN A 11 -18.84 8.30 -11.23
C GLN A 11 -18.79 7.54 -9.91
N PRO A 12 -18.24 8.13 -8.85
CA PRO A 12 -18.20 7.49 -7.54
C PRO A 12 -19.61 7.29 -7.03
N LYS A 13 -20.16 6.10 -7.23
CA LYS A 13 -21.46 5.72 -6.65
C LYS A 13 -21.33 5.70 -5.14
N SER A 14 -21.90 6.75 -4.55
CA SER A 14 -22.37 6.83 -3.17
C SER A 14 -21.36 7.00 -2.03
N LYS A 15 -20.82 8.20 -1.89
CA LYS A 15 -20.44 8.74 -0.55
C LYS A 15 -21.59 8.58 0.47
N PHE A 16 -22.83 8.75 0.03
CA PHE A 16 -24.04 8.67 0.86
C PHE A 16 -24.31 7.27 1.43
N ARG A 17 -24.01 6.21 0.68
CA ARG A 17 -24.29 4.84 1.12
C ARG A 17 -23.31 4.37 2.20
N THR A 18 -22.05 4.76 2.07
CA THR A 18 -21.01 4.43 3.05
C THR A 18 -21.18 5.22 4.35
N GLN A 19 -21.50 6.52 4.26
CA GLN A 19 -21.79 7.36 5.43
C GLN A 19 -23.04 6.90 6.16
N GLY A 20 -24.08 6.48 5.44
CA GLY A 20 -25.30 5.93 6.02
C GLY A 20 -25.07 4.62 6.78
N VAL A 21 -24.28 3.71 6.23
CA VAL A 21 -23.90 2.45 6.91
C VAL A 21 -23.06 2.75 8.15
N GLN A 22 -22.08 3.65 8.05
CA GLN A 22 -21.25 4.05 9.19
C GLN A 22 -22.06 4.73 10.31
N ALA A 23 -23.00 5.62 9.94
CA ALA A 23 -23.88 6.29 10.88
C ALA A 23 -24.86 5.32 11.55
N LEU A 24 -25.49 4.42 10.80
CA LEU A 24 -26.37 3.37 11.33
C LEU A 24 -25.63 2.45 12.28
N PHE A 25 -24.40 2.08 11.94
CA PHE A 25 -23.58 1.24 12.80
C PHE A 25 -23.12 1.97 14.07
N GLY A 26 -22.69 3.23 13.95
CA GLY A 26 -22.34 4.08 15.10
C GLY A 26 -23.55 4.25 16.05
N LEU A 27 -24.74 4.46 15.52
CA LEU A 27 -25.99 4.51 16.28
C LEU A 27 -26.29 3.16 16.96
N SER A 28 -26.18 2.06 16.25
CA SER A 28 -26.42 0.71 16.81
C SER A 28 -25.43 0.37 17.91
N MET A 29 -24.14 0.73 17.73
CA MET A 29 -23.11 0.60 18.75
C MET A 29 -23.40 1.47 19.98
N GLY A 30 -23.79 2.72 19.76
CA GLY A 30 -24.17 3.65 20.84
C GLY A 30 -25.33 3.10 21.65
N VAL A 31 -26.38 2.60 20.99
CA VAL A 31 -27.56 1.99 21.66
C VAL A 31 -27.18 0.75 22.45
N LEU A 32 -26.38 -0.17 21.87
CA LEU A 32 -25.96 -1.40 22.55
C LEU A 32 -25.09 -1.12 23.77
N ILE A 33 -24.11 -0.22 23.65
CA ILE A 33 -23.24 0.20 24.75
C ILE A 33 -24.06 0.88 25.84
N SER A 34 -24.96 1.80 25.47
CA SER A 34 -25.83 2.51 26.41
C SER A 34 -26.78 1.53 27.14
N SER A 35 -27.39 0.59 26.41
CA SER A 35 -28.27 -0.44 26.98
C SER A 35 -27.52 -1.34 27.98
N PHE A 36 -26.29 -1.69 27.67
CA PHE A 36 -25.44 -2.48 28.60
C PHE A 36 -25.05 -1.65 29.82
N MET A 37 -24.68 -0.39 29.67
CA MET A 37 -24.32 0.51 30.78
C MET A 37 -25.53 0.78 31.71
N LEU A 38 -26.74 0.95 31.14
CA LEU A 38 -27.97 1.10 31.93
C LEU A 38 -28.32 -0.17 32.72
N ARG A 39 -28.04 -1.35 32.17
CA ARG A 39 -28.28 -2.61 32.82
C ARG A 39 -27.37 -2.85 34.02
N GLU A 40 -26.14 -2.37 33.98
CA GLU A 40 -25.11 -2.55 35.02
C GLU A 40 -25.07 -1.37 36.02
N GLU A 41 -26.04 -0.43 35.99
CA GLU A 41 -26.10 0.78 36.83
C GLU A 41 -24.77 1.56 36.91
N VAL A 42 -23.99 1.56 35.82
CA VAL A 42 -22.68 2.23 35.75
C VAL A 42 -22.86 3.73 35.81
N SER A 43 -22.41 4.36 36.88
CA SER A 43 -22.37 5.81 36.97
C SER A 43 -21.40 6.39 35.91
N ILE A 44 -21.87 7.32 35.06
CA ILE A 44 -21.06 7.95 34.02
C ILE A 44 -20.12 8.96 34.68
N THR A 45 -18.92 8.52 34.97
CA THR A 45 -17.81 9.38 35.42
C THR A 45 -16.80 9.59 34.29
N ILE A 46 -15.97 10.60 34.39
CA ILE A 46 -14.87 10.82 33.44
C ILE A 46 -13.98 9.57 33.37
N LEU A 47 -13.74 8.92 34.50
CA LEU A 47 -12.92 7.72 34.59
C LEU A 47 -13.55 6.54 33.84
N SER A 48 -14.88 6.34 33.95
CA SER A 48 -15.58 5.28 33.22
C SER A 48 -15.54 5.52 31.69
N VAL A 49 -15.64 6.76 31.25
CA VAL A 49 -15.51 7.10 29.82
C VAL A 49 -14.10 6.81 29.32
N LEU A 50 -13.06 7.23 30.06
CA LEU A 50 -11.66 6.97 29.69
C LEU A 50 -11.38 5.44 29.65
N PHE A 51 -11.93 4.68 30.58
CA PHE A 51 -11.79 3.23 30.60
C PHE A 51 -12.46 2.54 29.39
N ILE A 52 -13.66 2.99 29.00
CA ILE A 52 -14.36 2.51 27.79
C ILE A 52 -13.54 2.82 26.52
N LEU A 53 -13.01 4.05 26.42
CA LEU A 53 -12.14 4.44 25.30
C LEU A 53 -10.89 3.57 25.23
N LEU A 54 -10.27 3.27 26.38
CA LEU A 54 -9.10 2.39 26.43
C LEU A 54 -9.46 0.96 25.95
N ILE A 55 -10.58 0.41 26.42
CA ILE A 55 -11.06 -0.91 25.95
C ILE A 55 -11.34 -0.88 24.45
N ALA A 56 -11.96 0.18 23.93
CA ALA A 56 -12.23 0.30 22.51
C ALA A 56 -10.94 0.35 21.67
N VAL A 57 -9.90 1.08 22.10
CA VAL A 57 -8.60 1.12 21.46
C VAL A 57 -7.93 -0.25 21.48
N ILE A 58 -7.90 -0.93 22.62
CA ILE A 58 -7.33 -2.27 22.73
C ILE A 58 -8.10 -3.26 21.82
N SER A 59 -9.43 -3.20 21.84
CA SER A 59 -10.29 -4.03 20.99
C SER A 59 -10.01 -3.78 19.49
N PHE A 60 -9.82 -2.53 19.09
CA PHE A 60 -9.45 -2.19 17.72
C PHE A 60 -8.11 -2.78 17.32
N VAL A 61 -7.08 -2.64 18.16
CA VAL A 61 -5.74 -3.20 17.89
C VAL A 61 -5.79 -4.72 17.78
N VAL A 62 -6.47 -5.39 18.71
CA VAL A 62 -6.62 -6.86 18.69
C VAL A 62 -7.39 -7.30 17.44
N SER A 63 -8.49 -6.61 17.11
CA SER A 63 -9.27 -6.92 15.90
C SER A 63 -8.47 -6.70 14.61
N LEU A 64 -7.62 -5.67 14.56
CA LEU A 64 -6.69 -5.45 13.46
C LEU A 64 -5.66 -6.58 13.34
N MET A 65 -5.10 -7.04 14.48
CA MET A 65 -4.18 -8.18 14.48
C MET A 65 -4.84 -9.46 13.98
N ILE A 66 -6.08 -9.72 14.36
CA ILE A 66 -6.87 -10.86 13.89
C ILE A 66 -7.10 -10.75 12.38
N HIS A 67 -7.45 -9.57 11.90
CA HIS A 67 -7.69 -9.30 10.48
C HIS A 67 -6.47 -9.61 9.61
N GLU A 68 -5.33 -9.00 9.92
CA GLU A 68 -4.10 -9.21 9.15
C GLU A 68 -3.55 -10.63 9.27
N THR A 69 -3.69 -11.23 10.45
CA THR A 69 -3.35 -12.66 10.65
C THR A 69 -4.27 -13.55 9.82
N GLY A 70 -5.55 -13.20 9.71
CA GLY A 70 -6.50 -13.87 8.83
C GLY A 70 -6.02 -13.90 7.39
N HIS A 71 -5.61 -12.76 6.83
CA HIS A 71 -4.99 -12.70 5.50
C HIS A 71 -3.77 -13.61 5.39
N ALA A 72 -2.86 -13.55 6.37
CA ALA A 72 -1.66 -14.39 6.35
C ALA A 72 -1.98 -15.89 6.38
N VAL A 73 -2.97 -16.30 7.17
CA VAL A 73 -3.44 -17.69 7.22
C VAL A 73 -4.09 -18.09 5.89
N GLY A 74 -5.01 -17.27 5.36
CA GLY A 74 -5.67 -17.51 4.08
C GLY A 74 -4.69 -17.63 2.92
N GLY A 75 -3.67 -16.78 2.89
CA GLY A 75 -2.58 -16.84 1.91
C GLY A 75 -1.73 -18.10 2.05
N LYS A 76 -1.32 -18.46 3.27
CA LYS A 76 -0.57 -19.72 3.53
C LYS A 76 -1.37 -20.95 3.10
N LEU A 77 -2.65 -21.01 3.40
CA LEU A 77 -3.53 -22.09 2.93
C LEU A 77 -3.68 -22.08 1.40
N GLY A 78 -3.43 -20.94 0.75
CA GLY A 78 -3.31 -20.79 -0.70
C GLY A 78 -1.93 -21.17 -1.26
N GLY A 79 -0.96 -21.58 -0.44
CA GLY A 79 0.42 -21.87 -0.87
C GLY A 79 1.25 -20.62 -1.11
N MET A 80 0.91 -19.48 -0.48
CA MET A 80 1.67 -18.25 -0.54
C MET A 80 2.64 -18.13 0.65
N GLU A 81 3.71 -17.36 0.45
CA GLU A 81 4.68 -17.04 1.50
C GLU A 81 4.42 -15.62 2.05
N VAL A 82 4.48 -15.48 3.38
CA VAL A 82 4.41 -14.16 4.04
C VAL A 82 5.72 -13.41 3.80
N MET A 83 5.63 -12.24 3.19
CA MET A 83 6.76 -11.31 3.05
C MET A 83 6.82 -10.33 4.21
N ASN A 84 5.71 -9.66 4.48
CA ASN A 84 5.59 -8.82 5.67
C ASN A 84 4.16 -8.85 6.23
N LEU A 85 4.08 -8.51 7.52
CA LEU A 85 2.84 -8.41 8.27
C LEU A 85 2.98 -7.24 9.23
N SER A 86 2.09 -6.27 9.16
CA SER A 86 2.12 -5.10 10.02
C SER A 86 0.82 -4.92 10.81
N TYR A 87 0.98 -4.52 12.06
CA TYR A 87 -0.09 -4.21 12.99
C TYR A 87 0.18 -2.81 13.58
N GLY A 88 -0.32 -1.77 12.93
CA GLY A 88 0.10 -0.42 13.27
C GLY A 88 1.61 -0.24 13.10
N PRO A 89 2.33 0.18 14.15
CA PRO A 89 3.78 0.39 14.06
C PRO A 89 4.61 -0.90 14.18
N PHE A 90 4.00 -2.03 14.54
CA PHE A 90 4.70 -3.30 14.67
C PHE A 90 4.71 -4.03 13.34
N VAL A 91 5.90 -4.32 12.84
CA VAL A 91 6.09 -4.95 11.54
C VAL A 91 6.93 -6.22 11.69
N TYR A 92 6.41 -7.31 11.21
CA TYR A 92 7.16 -8.52 10.91
C TYR A 92 7.49 -8.52 9.41
N ALA A 93 8.74 -8.71 9.04
CA ALA A 93 9.15 -8.86 7.66
C ALA A 93 10.23 -9.94 7.50
N LYS A 94 10.25 -10.57 6.32
CA LYS A 94 11.30 -11.50 5.92
C LYS A 94 12.36 -10.75 5.12
N VAL A 95 13.50 -10.45 5.76
CA VAL A 95 14.60 -9.69 5.16
C VAL A 95 15.77 -10.63 4.93
N LYS A 96 16.24 -10.74 3.68
CA LYS A 96 17.34 -11.65 3.29
C LYS A 96 17.18 -13.07 3.82
N GLY A 97 15.94 -13.60 3.74
CA GLY A 97 15.59 -14.94 4.21
C GLY A 97 15.43 -15.10 5.73
N LYS A 98 15.70 -14.06 6.53
CA LYS A 98 15.57 -14.09 8.00
C LYS A 98 14.34 -13.30 8.44
N SER A 99 13.60 -13.83 9.41
CA SER A 99 12.49 -13.13 10.05
C SER A 99 13.02 -12.04 10.98
N ARG A 100 12.50 -10.82 10.82
CA ARG A 100 12.85 -9.65 11.60
C ARG A 100 11.59 -8.96 12.10
N PHE A 101 11.69 -8.32 13.26
CA PHE A 101 10.64 -7.46 13.81
C PHE A 101 11.16 -6.03 13.87
N PHE A 102 10.31 -5.11 13.41
CA PHE A 102 10.62 -3.68 13.37
C PHE A 102 9.51 -2.89 14.07
N PHE A 103 9.90 -1.74 14.60
CA PHE A 103 8.96 -0.69 15.00
C PHE A 103 9.10 0.45 13.99
N LYS A 104 8.10 0.63 13.12
CA LYS A 104 8.10 1.67 12.09
C LYS A 104 6.68 2.21 11.91
N LEU A 105 6.54 3.53 11.99
CA LEU A 105 5.26 4.17 11.76
C LEU A 105 4.81 3.97 10.30
N PRO A 106 3.53 3.66 10.05
CA PRO A 106 3.03 3.39 8.71
C PRO A 106 3.05 4.65 7.84
N ALA A 107 3.91 4.68 6.83
CA ALA A 107 4.07 5.82 5.92
C ALA A 107 2.84 6.04 5.03
N LEU A 108 2.16 4.97 4.58
CA LEU A 108 1.04 5.02 3.62
C LEU A 108 -0.35 5.14 4.25
N GLY A 109 -0.43 5.25 5.59
CA GLY A 109 -1.71 5.25 6.30
C GLY A 109 -2.48 3.94 6.22
N TYR A 110 -1.82 2.83 5.88
CA TYR A 110 -2.28 1.51 6.22
C TYR A 110 -2.05 1.30 7.70
N ILE A 111 -3.12 1.02 8.44
CA ILE A 111 -3.03 0.69 9.87
C ILE A 111 -2.58 -0.76 10.02
N GLY A 112 -2.93 -1.62 9.06
CA GLY A 112 -2.51 -3.01 8.94
C GLY A 112 -2.16 -3.36 7.51
N ARG A 113 -1.34 -4.39 7.33
CA ARG A 113 -0.97 -4.92 6.01
C ARG A 113 -0.45 -6.35 6.13
N ALA A 114 -0.98 -7.24 5.30
CA ALA A 114 -0.42 -8.56 5.04
C ALA A 114 0.06 -8.62 3.58
N MET A 115 1.39 -8.62 3.37
CA MET A 115 1.97 -8.81 2.04
C MET A 115 2.40 -10.26 1.88
N MET A 116 1.86 -10.90 0.85
CA MET A 116 2.11 -12.29 0.51
C MET A 116 2.65 -12.38 -0.92
N ARG A 117 3.45 -13.40 -1.21
CA ARG A 117 3.90 -13.69 -2.58
C ARG A 117 3.64 -15.14 -2.94
N PHE A 118 3.52 -15.41 -4.22
CA PHE A 118 3.54 -16.76 -4.73
C PHE A 118 4.98 -17.26 -4.81
N THR A 119 5.21 -18.53 -4.47
CA THR A 119 6.53 -19.17 -4.58
C THR A 119 6.76 -19.77 -5.96
N ASP A 120 5.69 -20.19 -6.60
CA ASP A 120 5.72 -20.88 -7.89
C ASP A 120 4.98 -20.08 -8.96
N ALA A 121 5.36 -20.27 -10.22
CA ALA A 121 4.63 -19.73 -11.36
C ALA A 121 3.26 -20.43 -11.47
N ILE A 122 2.20 -19.63 -11.46
CA ILE A 122 0.82 -20.11 -11.52
C ILE A 122 0.04 -19.38 -12.61
N SER A 123 -1.03 -20.00 -13.08
CA SER A 123 -1.95 -19.36 -14.04
C SER A 123 -2.72 -18.20 -13.39
N GLU A 124 -3.22 -17.27 -14.20
CA GLU A 124 -4.05 -16.15 -13.70
C GLU A 124 -5.31 -16.64 -12.99
N ASP A 125 -5.93 -17.72 -13.45
CA ASP A 125 -7.10 -18.30 -12.78
C ASP A 125 -6.79 -18.88 -11.41
N GLU A 126 -5.64 -19.54 -11.28
CA GLU A 126 -5.17 -20.05 -10.00
C GLU A 126 -4.78 -18.90 -9.06
N MET A 127 -4.09 -17.88 -9.58
CA MET A 127 -3.75 -16.66 -8.85
C MET A 127 -5.02 -15.98 -8.32
N ARG A 128 -6.04 -15.83 -9.15
CA ARG A 128 -7.34 -15.29 -8.78
C ARG A 128 -7.97 -16.05 -7.59
N LYS A 129 -8.00 -17.38 -7.66
CA LYS A 129 -8.58 -18.20 -6.59
C LYS A 129 -7.80 -18.06 -5.28
N LYS A 130 -6.47 -18.06 -5.35
CA LYS A 130 -5.60 -17.91 -4.17
C LYS A 130 -5.69 -16.51 -3.57
N LEU A 131 -5.72 -15.45 -4.40
CA LEU A 131 -5.91 -14.08 -3.94
C LEU A 131 -7.30 -13.87 -3.31
N LEU A 132 -8.36 -14.43 -3.88
CA LEU A 132 -9.67 -14.36 -3.26
C LEU A 132 -9.67 -15.02 -1.87
N ARG A 133 -9.01 -16.18 -1.70
CA ARG A 133 -8.87 -16.83 -0.40
C ARG A 133 -8.11 -15.95 0.60
N LEU A 134 -6.98 -15.38 0.16
CA LEU A 134 -6.20 -14.43 0.94
C LEU A 134 -7.08 -13.28 1.44
N ILE A 135 -7.75 -12.59 0.49
CA ILE A 135 -8.47 -11.36 0.79
C ILE A 135 -9.73 -11.58 1.63
N TYR A 136 -10.46 -12.68 1.40
CA TYR A 136 -11.61 -13.01 2.23
C TYR A 136 -11.24 -13.36 3.67
N ALA A 137 -10.08 -13.96 3.88
CA ALA A 137 -9.72 -14.53 5.18
C ALA A 137 -9.59 -13.45 6.28
N GLY A 138 -9.15 -12.23 5.97
CA GLY A 138 -9.09 -11.14 6.93
C GLY A 138 -10.47 -10.76 7.49
N PRO A 139 -11.39 -10.27 6.67
CA PRO A 139 -12.75 -9.93 7.12
C PRO A 139 -13.49 -11.10 7.78
N VAL A 140 -13.38 -12.29 7.21
CA VAL A 140 -14.03 -13.50 7.75
C VAL A 140 -13.49 -13.82 9.16
N SER A 141 -12.19 -13.70 9.39
CA SER A 141 -11.59 -13.90 10.71
C SER A 141 -12.21 -12.95 11.75
N ASN A 142 -12.40 -11.68 11.39
CA ASN A 142 -13.04 -10.71 12.27
C ASN A 142 -14.52 -11.02 12.52
N ILE A 143 -15.26 -11.42 11.47
CA ILE A 143 -16.68 -11.77 11.63
C ILE A 143 -16.84 -13.01 12.52
N VAL A 144 -16.01 -14.02 12.32
CA VAL A 144 -16.07 -15.27 13.12
C VAL A 144 -15.69 -14.99 14.57
N THR A 145 -14.57 -14.33 14.82
CA THR A 145 -14.11 -14.05 16.21
C THR A 145 -15.03 -13.08 16.91
N GLY A 146 -15.53 -12.04 16.21
CA GLY A 146 -16.52 -11.12 16.74
C GLY A 146 -17.85 -11.81 17.07
N GLY A 147 -18.32 -12.71 16.20
CA GLY A 147 -19.53 -13.52 16.43
C GLY A 147 -19.40 -14.45 17.63
N ILE A 148 -18.27 -15.15 17.75
CA ILE A 148 -17.99 -16.01 18.93
C ILE A 148 -17.95 -15.16 20.21
N ALA A 149 -17.23 -14.04 20.19
CA ALA A 149 -17.14 -13.14 21.35
C ALA A 149 -18.52 -12.59 21.76
N LEU A 150 -19.39 -12.28 20.76
CA LEU A 150 -20.75 -11.83 21.00
C LEU A 150 -21.58 -12.90 21.72
N VAL A 151 -21.53 -14.14 21.25
CA VAL A 151 -22.23 -15.27 21.87
C VAL A 151 -21.74 -15.48 23.32
N ILE A 152 -20.42 -15.44 23.53
CA ILE A 152 -19.86 -15.58 24.88
C ILE A 152 -20.31 -14.43 25.77
N ALA A 153 -20.30 -13.19 25.28
CA ALA A 153 -20.70 -12.01 26.06
C ALA A 153 -22.16 -12.05 26.48
N PHE A 154 -23.06 -12.66 25.69
CA PHE A 154 -24.49 -12.73 26.02
C PHE A 154 -24.87 -13.94 26.85
N PHE A 155 -24.28 -15.10 26.59
CA PHE A 155 -24.78 -16.36 27.12
C PHE A 155 -23.85 -17.02 28.15
N VAL A 156 -22.54 -16.68 28.16
CA VAL A 156 -21.58 -17.40 29.01
C VAL A 156 -20.98 -16.48 30.07
N TRP A 157 -20.49 -15.32 29.65
CA TRP A 157 -19.81 -14.38 30.52
C TRP A 157 -20.17 -12.94 30.13
N PRO A 158 -21.19 -12.35 30.74
CA PRO A 158 -21.53 -10.94 30.51
C PRO A 158 -20.36 -10.03 30.86
N SER A 159 -19.80 -9.39 29.81
CA SER A 159 -18.64 -8.50 29.92
C SER A 159 -18.71 -7.41 28.92
N GLY A 160 -18.68 -6.13 29.37
CA GLY A 160 -18.68 -4.95 28.53
C GLY A 160 -17.43 -4.89 27.63
N ALA A 161 -16.28 -5.34 28.14
CA ALA A 161 -15.05 -5.40 27.36
C ALA A 161 -15.17 -6.41 26.21
N LEU A 162 -15.71 -7.60 26.47
CA LEU A 162 -15.91 -8.62 25.46
C LEU A 162 -16.95 -8.21 24.42
N LEU A 163 -18.04 -7.55 24.86
CA LEU A 163 -19.03 -6.98 23.95
C LEU A 163 -18.42 -5.89 23.05
N THR A 164 -17.62 -4.98 23.62
CA THR A 164 -16.92 -3.94 22.85
C THR A 164 -16.01 -4.58 21.80
N PHE A 165 -15.22 -5.58 22.18
CA PHE A 165 -14.38 -6.32 21.23
C PHE A 165 -15.21 -6.98 20.13
N ALA A 166 -16.29 -7.67 20.48
CA ALA A 166 -17.18 -8.32 19.52
C ALA A 166 -17.70 -7.32 18.46
N LEU A 167 -18.22 -6.19 18.94
CA LEU A 167 -18.78 -5.15 18.07
C LEU A 167 -17.72 -4.50 17.18
N VAL A 168 -16.54 -4.18 17.72
CA VAL A 168 -15.43 -3.61 16.93
C VAL A 168 -14.95 -4.60 15.88
N SER A 169 -14.80 -5.89 16.24
CA SER A 169 -14.35 -6.92 15.30
C SER A 169 -15.37 -7.17 14.18
N LEU A 170 -16.67 -7.29 14.51
CA LEU A 170 -17.73 -7.40 13.50
C LEU A 170 -17.76 -6.16 12.58
N PHE A 171 -17.61 -4.97 13.13
CA PHE A 171 -17.58 -3.75 12.36
C PHE A 171 -16.41 -3.73 11.36
N LEU A 172 -15.21 -4.04 11.81
CA LEU A 172 -14.05 -4.11 10.93
C LEU A 172 -14.25 -5.17 9.83
N GLY A 173 -14.73 -6.34 10.17
CA GLY A 173 -15.00 -7.40 9.19
C GLY A 173 -16.03 -6.99 8.14
N LEU A 174 -17.16 -6.42 8.55
CA LEU A 174 -18.24 -6.02 7.64
C LEU A 174 -17.87 -4.80 6.78
N THR A 175 -17.20 -3.79 7.36
CA THR A 175 -16.80 -2.60 6.62
C THR A 175 -15.70 -2.88 5.60
N ASN A 176 -14.77 -3.80 5.91
CA ASN A 176 -13.76 -4.22 4.94
C ASN A 176 -14.33 -5.05 3.79
N LEU A 177 -15.47 -5.73 3.97
CA LEU A 177 -16.18 -6.39 2.86
C LEU A 177 -16.96 -5.41 1.98
N ALA A 178 -17.14 -4.16 2.41
CA ALA A 178 -17.80 -3.17 1.57
C ALA A 178 -16.95 -2.83 0.34
N ASN A 179 -17.59 -2.77 -0.84
CA ASN A 179 -16.94 -2.37 -2.08
C ASN A 179 -16.75 -0.85 -2.11
N VAL A 180 -15.71 -0.37 -1.45
CA VAL A 180 -15.39 1.05 -1.31
C VAL A 180 -13.94 1.31 -1.71
N GLU A 181 -13.75 2.34 -2.50
CA GLU A 181 -12.45 2.95 -2.71
C GLU A 181 -12.36 4.17 -1.80
N THR A 182 -11.32 4.21 -0.96
CA THR A 182 -11.12 5.36 -0.09
C THR A 182 -10.68 6.57 -0.93
N PRO A 183 -10.95 7.82 -0.47
CA PRO A 183 -10.48 9.02 -1.18
C PRO A 183 -8.97 9.07 -1.41
N THR A 184 -8.26 8.15 -0.81
CA THR A 184 -6.80 8.02 -0.82
C THR A 184 -6.30 6.97 -1.81
N GLY A 185 -7.20 6.35 -2.61
CA GLY A 185 -6.85 5.26 -3.52
C GLY A 185 -6.55 3.91 -2.84
N VAL A 186 -6.62 3.85 -1.50
CA VAL A 186 -6.52 2.57 -0.78
C VAL A 186 -7.82 1.82 -0.96
N GLN A 187 -7.72 0.58 -1.41
CA GLN A 187 -8.88 -0.26 -1.66
C GLN A 187 -9.20 -1.10 -0.43
N THR A 188 -10.49 -1.24 -0.11
CA THR A 188 -10.97 -2.21 0.87
C THR A 188 -10.87 -3.63 0.30
N ASP A 189 -10.88 -4.64 1.18
CA ASP A 189 -10.92 -6.04 0.74
C ASP A 189 -12.13 -6.32 -0.16
N GLY A 190 -13.27 -5.74 0.15
CA GLY A 190 -14.49 -5.85 -0.66
C GLY A 190 -14.32 -5.29 -2.07
N ARG A 191 -13.58 -4.20 -2.23
CA ARG A 191 -13.22 -3.65 -3.53
C ARG A 191 -12.31 -4.60 -4.30
N MET A 192 -11.26 -5.10 -3.64
CA MET A 192 -10.35 -6.08 -4.24
C MET A 192 -11.07 -7.37 -4.65
N ILE A 193 -11.98 -7.86 -3.82
CA ILE A 193 -12.84 -9.02 -4.14
C ILE A 193 -13.69 -8.73 -5.38
N SER A 194 -14.29 -7.53 -5.48
CA SER A 194 -15.11 -7.13 -6.63
C SER A 194 -14.30 -7.13 -7.93
N LEU A 195 -13.10 -6.56 -7.91
CA LEU A 195 -12.16 -6.56 -9.04
C LEU A 195 -11.79 -8.01 -9.44
N LEU A 196 -11.33 -8.81 -8.48
CA LEU A 196 -10.93 -10.19 -8.75
C LEU A 196 -12.07 -11.09 -9.24
N LYS A 197 -13.32 -10.81 -8.87
CA LYS A 197 -14.50 -11.53 -9.39
C LYS A 197 -14.93 -11.07 -10.79
N GLY A 198 -14.18 -10.14 -11.39
CA GLY A 198 -14.48 -9.62 -12.72
C GLY A 198 -15.76 -8.75 -12.78
N LYS A 199 -16.22 -8.25 -11.63
CA LYS A 199 -17.38 -7.34 -11.57
C LYS A 199 -17.05 -5.93 -12.04
N GLU A 200 -15.75 -5.62 -12.08
CA GLU A 200 -15.22 -4.32 -12.44
C GLU A 200 -13.91 -4.51 -13.22
N PRO A 201 -13.56 -3.60 -14.14
CA PRO A 201 -12.26 -3.64 -14.82
C PRO A 201 -11.11 -3.35 -13.86
N GLY A 202 -9.92 -3.89 -14.13
CA GLY A 202 -8.68 -3.60 -13.38
C GLY A 202 -8.07 -4.78 -12.61
N ALA A 203 -8.65 -5.97 -12.67
CA ALA A 203 -8.05 -7.16 -12.05
C ALA A 203 -6.63 -7.44 -12.58
N GLU A 204 -6.36 -7.11 -13.84
CA GLU A 204 -5.05 -7.28 -14.47
C GLU A 204 -3.95 -6.44 -13.81
N VAL A 205 -4.27 -5.26 -13.25
CA VAL A 205 -3.30 -4.46 -12.47
C VAL A 205 -2.82 -5.25 -11.26
N ILE A 206 -3.74 -5.92 -10.58
CA ILE A 206 -3.44 -6.76 -9.42
C ILE A 206 -2.58 -7.94 -9.84
N PHE A 207 -2.96 -8.64 -10.91
CA PHE A 207 -2.21 -9.81 -11.38
C PHE A 207 -0.79 -9.45 -11.81
N VAL A 208 -0.61 -8.36 -12.55
CA VAL A 208 0.71 -7.89 -12.97
C VAL A 208 1.55 -7.48 -11.77
N SER A 209 0.97 -6.80 -10.77
CA SER A 209 1.68 -6.45 -9.52
C SER A 209 2.21 -7.70 -8.80
N TYR A 210 1.37 -8.73 -8.68
CA TYR A 210 1.79 -10.00 -8.07
C TYR A 210 2.78 -10.79 -8.93
N GLN A 211 2.68 -10.72 -10.25
CA GLN A 211 3.63 -11.35 -11.17
C GLN A 211 5.01 -10.69 -11.07
N LEU A 212 5.08 -9.35 -11.03
CA LEU A 212 6.33 -8.62 -10.77
C LEU A 212 6.96 -9.06 -9.44
N LEU A 213 6.16 -9.09 -8.38
CA LEU A 213 6.62 -9.51 -7.05
C LEU A 213 7.10 -10.96 -7.00
N GLN A 214 6.49 -11.84 -7.79
CA GLN A 214 6.88 -13.25 -7.89
C GLN A 214 8.19 -13.43 -8.64
N GLU A 215 8.35 -12.75 -9.79
CA GLU A 215 9.53 -12.89 -10.65
C GLU A 215 10.78 -12.24 -10.03
N ASP A 216 10.63 -11.07 -9.45
CA ASP A 216 11.72 -10.35 -8.77
C ASP A 216 11.23 -9.71 -7.47
N PRO A 217 11.25 -10.43 -6.34
CA PRO A 217 10.79 -9.92 -5.06
C PRO A 217 11.66 -8.79 -4.50
N THR A 218 12.88 -8.62 -5.01
CA THR A 218 13.80 -7.56 -4.60
C THR A 218 13.68 -6.29 -5.44
N GLY A 219 12.99 -6.36 -6.57
CA GLY A 219 12.76 -5.24 -7.47
C GLY A 219 14.04 -4.74 -8.18
N THR A 220 15.00 -5.63 -8.41
CA THR A 220 16.30 -5.27 -9.02
C THR A 220 16.28 -5.14 -10.54
N GLY A 221 15.15 -5.47 -11.18
CA GLY A 221 14.98 -5.35 -12.63
C GLY A 221 15.08 -6.65 -13.40
N ASN A 222 15.09 -7.80 -12.72
CA ASN A 222 15.22 -9.12 -13.34
C ASN A 222 13.86 -9.72 -13.76
N TRP A 223 13.00 -8.91 -14.37
CA TRP A 223 11.70 -9.35 -14.85
C TRP A 223 11.78 -9.87 -16.29
N LYS A 224 10.88 -10.79 -16.63
CA LYS A 224 10.70 -11.25 -18.00
C LYS A 224 10.15 -10.13 -18.88
N GLN A 225 10.62 -10.04 -20.10
CA GLN A 225 10.14 -9.08 -21.08
C GLN A 225 8.61 -9.14 -21.26
N GLN A 226 8.03 -10.34 -21.26
CA GLN A 226 6.57 -10.50 -21.38
C GLN A 226 5.80 -9.87 -20.23
N THR A 227 6.34 -9.91 -19.00
CA THR A 227 5.74 -9.28 -17.84
C THR A 227 5.81 -7.76 -17.96
N ILE A 228 6.93 -7.24 -18.45
CA ILE A 228 7.08 -5.79 -18.71
C ILE A 228 6.11 -5.30 -19.81
N LEU A 229 5.92 -6.06 -20.88
CA LEU A 229 4.92 -5.73 -21.89
C LEU A 229 3.49 -5.70 -21.33
N LYS A 230 3.15 -6.60 -20.39
CA LYS A 230 1.87 -6.54 -19.66
C LYS A 230 1.76 -5.30 -18.78
N VAL A 231 2.86 -4.87 -18.12
CA VAL A 231 2.89 -3.61 -17.37
C VAL A 231 2.50 -2.44 -18.28
N GLU A 232 3.13 -2.33 -19.45
CA GLU A 232 2.84 -1.26 -20.41
C GLU A 232 1.38 -1.30 -20.90
N GLU A 233 0.87 -2.50 -21.22
CA GLU A 233 -0.51 -2.67 -21.66
C GLU A 233 -1.50 -2.21 -20.58
N VAL A 234 -1.29 -2.64 -19.33
CA VAL A 234 -2.15 -2.28 -18.19
C VAL A 234 -2.09 -0.78 -17.91
N MET A 235 -0.89 -0.19 -17.93
CA MET A 235 -0.73 1.26 -17.77
C MET A 235 -1.44 2.06 -18.87
N LYS A 236 -1.38 1.58 -20.13
CA LYS A 236 -2.08 2.21 -21.26
C LYS A 236 -3.60 2.08 -21.14
N ARG A 237 -4.10 0.97 -20.59
CA ARG A 237 -5.53 0.72 -20.41
C ARG A 237 -6.13 1.52 -19.25
N TYR A 238 -5.35 1.79 -18.19
CA TYR A 238 -5.79 2.49 -16.98
C TYR A 238 -4.90 3.70 -16.65
N PRO A 239 -4.82 4.72 -17.53
CA PRO A 239 -3.87 5.82 -17.38
C PRO A 239 -4.16 6.70 -16.16
N GLU A 240 -5.41 6.81 -15.75
CA GLU A 240 -5.83 7.65 -14.61
C GLU A 240 -5.81 6.91 -13.27
N TRP A 241 -5.52 5.61 -13.26
CA TRP A 241 -5.49 4.86 -12.01
C TRP A 241 -4.09 4.89 -11.38
N PRO A 242 -3.92 5.50 -10.18
CA PRO A 242 -2.61 5.66 -9.55
C PRO A 242 -1.85 4.35 -9.35
N LEU A 243 -2.56 3.25 -9.04
CA LEU A 243 -1.94 1.94 -8.88
C LEU A 243 -1.36 1.41 -10.19
N ALA A 244 -2.06 1.59 -11.33
CA ALA A 244 -1.53 1.22 -12.64
C ALA A 244 -0.30 2.06 -13.00
N SER A 245 -0.34 3.38 -12.72
CA SER A 245 0.79 4.27 -12.95
C SER A 245 2.00 3.94 -12.06
N SER A 246 1.78 3.50 -10.81
CA SER A 246 2.87 3.09 -9.91
C SER A 246 3.62 1.84 -10.36
N LEU A 247 3.04 1.02 -11.27
CA LEU A 247 3.76 -0.08 -11.91
C LEU A 247 4.99 0.39 -12.69
N LEU A 248 4.97 1.62 -13.23
CA LEU A 248 6.12 2.20 -13.90
C LEU A 248 7.29 2.41 -12.93
N ALA A 249 7.03 2.94 -11.75
CA ALA A 249 8.05 3.11 -10.72
C ALA A 249 8.62 1.76 -10.27
N THR A 250 7.76 0.75 -10.11
CA THR A 250 8.17 -0.62 -9.79
C THR A 250 9.06 -1.20 -10.88
N ALA A 251 8.68 -1.04 -12.17
CA ALA A 251 9.43 -1.57 -13.32
C ALA A 251 10.65 -0.71 -13.70
N GLY A 252 10.83 0.47 -13.10
CA GLY A 252 11.94 1.40 -13.40
C GLY A 252 13.32 0.74 -13.50
N PRO A 253 13.75 -0.11 -12.52
CA PRO A 253 15.04 -0.79 -12.57
C PRO A 253 15.29 -1.64 -13.81
N TYR A 254 14.25 -2.23 -14.38
CA TYR A 254 14.36 -2.94 -15.66
C TYR A 254 14.71 -1.98 -16.81
N TYR A 255 13.96 -0.89 -16.91
CA TYR A 255 14.14 0.08 -17.97
C TYR A 255 15.48 0.82 -17.90
N TYR A 256 15.96 1.14 -16.69
CA TYR A 256 17.28 1.78 -16.52
C TYR A 256 18.43 0.91 -17.05
N GLN A 257 18.23 -0.41 -17.10
CA GLN A 257 19.21 -1.37 -17.58
C GLN A 257 19.01 -1.76 -19.06
N SER A 258 17.79 -1.69 -19.58
CA SER A 258 17.45 -2.26 -20.89
C SER A 258 16.97 -1.25 -21.92
N SER A 259 16.21 -0.21 -21.54
CA SER A 259 15.60 0.75 -22.46
C SER A 259 15.18 2.05 -21.75
N LEU A 260 16.16 2.86 -21.41
CA LEU A 260 15.97 4.12 -20.72
C LEU A 260 15.07 5.11 -21.50
N GLU A 261 15.24 5.17 -22.83
CA GLU A 261 14.42 6.01 -23.71
C GLU A 261 12.93 5.63 -23.61
N ARG A 262 12.64 4.34 -23.63
CA ARG A 262 11.27 3.84 -23.46
C ARG A 262 10.68 4.21 -22.11
N PHE A 263 11.48 4.14 -21.05
CA PHE A 263 11.05 4.58 -19.72
C PHE A 263 10.67 6.04 -19.69
N LEU A 264 11.52 6.92 -20.25
CA LEU A 264 11.27 8.36 -20.30
C LEU A 264 9.98 8.67 -21.08
N GLN A 265 9.76 8.04 -22.22
CA GLN A 265 8.53 8.18 -22.99
C GLN A 265 7.28 7.78 -22.17
N LEU A 266 7.33 6.66 -21.44
CA LEU A 266 6.22 6.21 -20.60
C LEU A 266 5.99 7.10 -19.38
N SER A 267 7.04 7.73 -18.85
CA SER A 267 6.96 8.60 -17.68
C SER A 267 6.47 10.00 -18.02
N GLU A 268 6.68 10.50 -19.23
CA GLU A 268 6.34 11.86 -19.66
C GLU A 268 4.88 12.24 -19.40
N GLU A 269 3.95 11.32 -19.67
CA GLU A 269 2.53 11.52 -19.44
C GLU A 269 2.08 11.37 -17.98
N ARG A 270 2.92 10.83 -17.10
CA ARG A 270 2.53 10.37 -15.76
C ARG A 270 3.25 11.08 -14.63
N ALA A 271 4.49 11.48 -14.85
CA ALA A 271 5.32 12.09 -13.82
C ALA A 271 4.99 13.59 -13.62
N PHE A 272 5.38 14.08 -12.44
CA PHE A 272 5.30 15.47 -12.05
C PHE A 272 3.89 16.07 -12.14
N LYS A 273 2.89 15.27 -11.79
CA LYS A 273 1.49 15.69 -11.68
C LYS A 273 1.13 15.97 -10.24
N GLU A 274 0.50 17.12 -9.99
CA GLU A 274 -0.04 17.40 -8.68
C GLU A 274 -1.09 16.36 -8.27
N ARG A 275 -0.91 15.80 -7.09
CA ARG A 275 -1.87 14.89 -6.46
C ARG A 275 -2.03 15.26 -5.00
N THR A 276 -3.23 15.09 -4.49
CA THR A 276 -3.55 15.36 -3.08
C THR A 276 -3.81 14.08 -2.31
N GLY A 277 -3.72 14.15 -0.98
CA GLY A 277 -4.00 13.02 -0.12
C GLY A 277 -2.94 11.92 -0.19
N LYS A 278 -3.35 10.66 -0.13
CA LYS A 278 -2.44 9.49 -0.18
C LYS A 278 -2.05 9.08 -1.60
N ALA A 279 -2.81 9.50 -2.61
CA ALA A 279 -2.40 9.36 -4.00
C ALA A 279 -1.07 10.10 -4.27
N ALA A 280 -0.76 11.12 -3.47
CA ALA A 280 0.53 11.81 -3.54
C ALA A 280 1.72 10.88 -3.28
N VAL A 281 1.63 9.92 -2.35
CA VAL A 281 2.75 8.99 -2.08
C VAL A 281 3.02 8.07 -3.27
N LEU A 282 1.98 7.58 -3.96
CA LEU A 282 2.18 6.82 -5.20
C LEU A 282 2.72 7.71 -6.32
N GLN A 283 2.32 8.98 -6.36
CA GLN A 283 2.88 9.95 -7.29
C GLN A 283 4.35 10.25 -6.98
N ASP A 284 4.71 10.40 -5.70
CA ASP A 284 6.12 10.60 -5.28
C ASP A 284 7.02 9.46 -5.79
N LEU A 285 6.54 8.21 -5.79
CA LEU A 285 7.29 7.08 -6.35
C LEU A 285 7.50 7.21 -7.86
N ILE A 286 6.46 7.65 -8.59
CA ILE A 286 6.51 7.83 -10.05
C ILE A 286 7.47 8.98 -10.39
N ASP A 287 7.36 10.09 -9.67
CA ASP A 287 8.16 11.29 -9.91
C ASP A 287 9.64 11.05 -9.58
N THR A 288 9.92 10.34 -8.48
CA THR A 288 11.27 9.90 -8.11
C THR A 288 11.85 8.97 -9.18
N ALA A 289 11.07 8.03 -9.68
CA ALA A 289 11.51 7.14 -10.75
C ALA A 289 11.78 7.90 -12.05
N ALA A 290 10.93 8.87 -12.41
CA ALA A 290 11.12 9.71 -13.59
C ALA A 290 12.39 10.58 -13.47
N ALA A 291 12.62 11.22 -12.32
CA ALA A 291 13.83 11.98 -12.04
C ALA A 291 15.09 11.09 -12.14
N THR A 292 15.02 9.85 -11.64
CA THR A 292 16.08 8.85 -11.80
C THR A 292 16.37 8.56 -13.27
N GLY A 293 15.32 8.38 -14.07
CA GLY A 293 15.45 8.18 -15.54
C GLY A 293 16.13 9.36 -16.22
N LEU A 294 15.68 10.58 -15.92
CA LEU A 294 16.28 11.82 -16.46
C LEU A 294 17.77 11.95 -16.08
N TYR A 295 18.11 11.62 -14.84
CA TYR A 295 19.51 11.62 -14.40
C TYR A 295 20.37 10.63 -15.21
N PHE A 296 19.91 9.38 -15.37
CA PHE A 296 20.65 8.36 -16.11
C PHE A 296 20.77 8.68 -17.60
N ALA A 297 19.80 9.40 -18.18
CA ALA A 297 19.83 9.89 -19.56
C ALA A 297 20.72 11.12 -19.74
N GLY A 298 21.25 11.72 -18.67
CA GLY A 298 21.98 12.99 -18.73
C GLY A 298 21.10 14.19 -19.07
N GLN A 299 19.79 14.07 -18.90
CA GLN A 299 18.80 15.07 -19.26
C GLN A 299 18.28 15.90 -18.08
N LEU A 300 18.71 15.58 -16.85
CA LEU A 300 18.16 16.22 -15.65
C LEU A 300 18.32 17.75 -15.70
N HIS A 301 19.53 18.26 -15.99
CA HIS A 301 19.79 19.70 -16.10
C HIS A 301 19.13 20.36 -17.30
N GLY A 302 18.88 19.61 -18.38
CA GLY A 302 18.26 20.12 -19.60
C GLY A 302 16.73 20.12 -19.59
N THR A 303 16.12 19.56 -18.54
CA THR A 303 14.66 19.47 -18.43
C THR A 303 14.09 20.83 -18.01
N PRO A 304 13.16 21.44 -18.77
CA PRO A 304 12.51 22.68 -18.38
C PRO A 304 11.80 22.56 -17.02
N ASP A 305 11.94 23.59 -16.18
CA ASP A 305 11.28 23.69 -14.87
C ASP A 305 11.55 22.51 -13.93
N ILE A 306 12.72 21.89 -14.05
CA ILE A 306 13.06 20.67 -13.32
C ILE A 306 13.00 20.88 -11.80
N GLU A 307 13.43 22.03 -11.29
CA GLU A 307 13.37 22.33 -9.87
C GLU A 307 11.94 22.37 -9.36
N GLU A 308 11.03 23.04 -10.10
CA GLU A 308 9.62 23.08 -9.77
C GLU A 308 9.01 21.68 -9.77
N LYS A 309 9.32 20.89 -10.80
CA LYS A 309 8.90 19.49 -10.91
C LYS A 309 9.40 18.62 -9.76
N LEU A 310 10.66 18.73 -9.39
CA LEU A 310 11.23 17.99 -8.25
C LEU A 310 10.55 18.38 -6.93
N ARG A 311 10.21 19.67 -6.74
CA ARG A 311 9.50 20.16 -5.53
C ARG A 311 8.08 19.60 -5.39
N LEU A 312 7.48 19.03 -6.45
CA LEU A 312 6.21 18.30 -6.34
C LEU A 312 6.33 16.99 -5.56
N ILE A 313 7.52 16.39 -5.48
CA ILE A 313 7.78 15.20 -4.64
C ILE A 313 7.65 15.61 -3.18
N SER A 314 6.67 15.05 -2.49
CA SER A 314 6.32 15.43 -1.12
C SER A 314 7.25 14.82 -0.07
N ASP A 315 7.12 15.27 1.18
CA ASP A 315 7.87 14.72 2.32
C ASP A 315 7.23 13.45 2.93
N LYS A 316 6.18 12.91 2.30
CA LYS A 316 5.40 11.78 2.86
C LYS A 316 6.14 10.44 2.82
N ASP A 317 7.00 10.26 1.83
CA ASP A 317 7.91 9.12 1.75
C ASP A 317 9.35 9.59 1.92
N GLU A 318 10.01 9.11 2.97
CA GLU A 318 11.37 9.52 3.32
C GLU A 318 12.38 9.23 2.20
N VAL A 319 12.25 8.10 1.51
CA VAL A 319 13.16 7.72 0.43
C VAL A 319 12.99 8.65 -0.76
N SER A 320 11.75 8.89 -1.20
CA SER A 320 11.45 9.83 -2.29
C SER A 320 11.90 11.24 -1.95
N ARG A 321 11.73 11.69 -0.70
CA ARG A 321 12.23 12.99 -0.22
C ARG A 321 13.74 13.11 -0.36
N TYR A 322 14.50 12.15 0.16
CA TYR A 322 15.96 12.22 0.07
C TYR A 322 16.48 12.08 -1.37
N MET A 323 15.80 11.30 -2.21
CA MET A 323 16.11 11.25 -3.64
C MET A 323 15.83 12.59 -4.32
N ARG A 324 14.70 13.26 -4.01
CA ARG A 324 14.42 14.64 -4.46
C ARG A 324 15.53 15.59 -4.07
N ASP A 325 15.89 15.58 -2.79
CA ASP A 325 16.91 16.49 -2.25
C ASP A 325 18.27 16.25 -2.93
N ALA A 326 18.62 14.98 -3.20
CA ALA A 326 19.80 14.65 -3.99
C ALA A 326 19.74 15.22 -5.41
N TYR A 327 18.60 15.07 -6.12
CA TYR A 327 18.45 15.62 -7.49
C TYR A 327 18.46 17.13 -7.50
N LEU A 328 17.84 17.82 -6.53
CA LEU A 328 17.92 19.27 -6.42
C LEU A 328 19.37 19.73 -6.22
N SER A 329 20.11 19.07 -5.33
CA SER A 329 21.53 19.37 -5.12
C SER A 329 22.39 19.11 -6.37
N ILE A 330 22.08 18.05 -7.14
CA ILE A 330 22.74 17.80 -8.44
C ILE A 330 22.46 18.94 -9.41
N VAL A 331 21.20 19.39 -9.54
CA VAL A 331 20.81 20.50 -10.41
C VAL A 331 21.52 21.80 -10.05
N HIS A 332 21.79 22.03 -8.75
CA HIS A 332 22.52 23.21 -8.26
C HIS A 332 24.06 23.04 -8.31
N GLY A 333 24.57 21.88 -8.69
CA GLY A 333 26.01 21.60 -8.68
C GLY A 333 26.60 21.35 -7.27
N GLU A 334 25.75 21.09 -6.27
CA GLU A 334 26.10 20.91 -4.86
C GLU A 334 26.41 19.45 -4.56
N THR A 335 27.48 18.92 -5.14
CA THR A 335 27.80 17.48 -5.14
C THR A 335 27.91 16.89 -3.72
N ALA A 336 28.49 17.63 -2.75
CA ALA A 336 28.62 17.13 -1.39
C ALA A 336 27.25 16.92 -0.72
N GLN A 337 26.31 17.85 -0.92
CA GLN A 337 24.94 17.75 -0.39
C GLN A 337 24.15 16.63 -1.07
N ALA A 338 24.36 16.46 -2.40
CA ALA A 338 23.77 15.33 -3.12
C ALA A 338 24.22 13.97 -2.56
N ILE A 339 25.51 13.82 -2.26
CA ILE A 339 26.06 12.59 -1.66
C ILE A 339 25.46 12.38 -0.27
N GLU A 340 25.38 13.41 0.56
CA GLU A 340 24.77 13.33 1.89
C GLU A 340 23.29 12.89 1.81
N ALA A 341 22.52 13.46 0.90
CA ALA A 341 21.13 13.05 0.68
C ALA A 341 21.02 11.59 0.24
N LEU A 342 21.90 11.10 -0.64
CA LEU A 342 21.94 9.70 -1.06
C LEU A 342 22.32 8.75 0.09
N ASP A 343 23.17 9.19 1.04
CA ASP A 343 23.47 8.43 2.25
C ASP A 343 22.25 8.34 3.19
N GLN A 344 21.40 9.39 3.22
CA GLN A 344 20.13 9.33 3.95
C GLN A 344 19.14 8.36 3.31
N VAL A 345 19.14 8.18 1.99
CA VAL A 345 18.31 7.15 1.31
C VAL A 345 18.62 5.76 1.89
N ASP A 346 19.89 5.41 2.04
CA ASP A 346 20.26 4.11 2.59
C ASP A 346 19.82 3.93 4.04
N ARG A 347 19.95 4.98 4.86
CA ARG A 347 19.48 4.99 6.25
C ARG A 347 17.96 4.90 6.35
N ALA A 348 17.22 5.63 5.51
CA ALA A 348 15.75 5.63 5.48
C ALA A 348 15.19 4.25 5.08
N ILE A 349 15.81 3.59 4.11
CA ILE A 349 15.48 2.21 3.75
C ILE A 349 15.78 1.27 4.93
N GLY A 350 16.91 1.47 5.61
CA GLY A 350 17.34 0.61 6.72
C GLY A 350 17.42 -0.86 6.31
N GLU A 351 16.97 -1.78 7.18
CA GLU A 351 16.87 -3.21 6.84
C GLU A 351 15.61 -3.54 6.04
N TRP A 352 14.56 -2.73 6.19
CA TRP A 352 13.27 -2.90 5.51
C TRP A 352 12.51 -1.59 5.41
N HIS A 353 11.94 -1.32 4.23
CA HIS A 353 11.05 -0.21 3.99
C HIS A 353 9.72 -0.69 3.36
N PRO A 354 8.55 -0.24 3.86
CA PRO A 354 7.25 -0.77 3.44
C PRO A 354 6.92 -0.60 1.95
N LEU A 355 7.54 0.36 1.27
CA LEU A 355 7.31 0.64 -0.14
C LEU A 355 8.31 -0.03 -1.07
N TYR A 356 9.50 -0.35 -0.58
CA TYR A 356 10.64 -0.78 -1.39
C TYR A 356 11.07 -2.23 -1.11
N LEU A 357 10.19 -3.05 -0.57
CA LEU A 357 10.47 -4.44 -0.16
C LEU A 357 11.70 -4.50 0.75
N ASP A 358 12.82 -5.05 0.29
CA ASP A 358 14.09 -5.03 1.03
C ASP A 358 14.96 -3.80 0.70
N GLY A 359 14.48 -2.91 -0.17
CA GLY A 359 15.15 -1.70 -0.58
C GLY A 359 16.36 -1.89 -1.51
N ALA A 360 16.61 -3.12 -1.96
CA ALA A 360 17.80 -3.44 -2.75
C ALA A 360 17.91 -2.60 -4.04
N ALA A 361 16.79 -2.41 -4.75
CA ALA A 361 16.76 -1.62 -5.98
C ALA A 361 17.13 -0.16 -5.73
N GLN A 362 16.53 0.47 -4.73
CA GLN A 362 16.77 1.89 -4.42
C GLN A 362 18.19 2.13 -3.88
N ARG A 363 18.71 1.21 -3.05
CA ARG A 363 20.12 1.25 -2.63
C ARG A 363 21.07 1.19 -3.80
N LYS A 364 20.82 0.28 -4.75
CA LYS A 364 21.64 0.15 -5.97
C LYS A 364 21.60 1.42 -6.81
N VAL A 365 20.41 2.02 -6.98
CA VAL A 365 20.26 3.30 -7.69
C VAL A 365 21.06 4.40 -6.99
N ALA A 366 20.89 4.58 -5.68
CA ALA A 366 21.60 5.60 -4.91
C ALA A 366 23.12 5.37 -4.95
N GLU A 367 23.59 4.13 -4.85
CA GLU A 367 25.01 3.77 -4.96
C GLU A 367 25.59 4.11 -6.34
N VAL A 368 24.88 3.82 -7.42
CA VAL A 368 25.34 4.14 -8.78
C VAL A 368 25.44 5.63 -8.99
N ILE A 369 24.43 6.40 -8.54
CA ILE A 369 24.46 7.87 -8.62
C ILE A 369 25.64 8.42 -7.83
N ARG A 370 25.82 7.98 -6.59
CA ARG A 370 26.92 8.42 -5.72
C ARG A 370 28.29 8.15 -6.35
N LYS A 371 28.51 6.95 -6.90
CA LYS A 371 29.77 6.61 -7.58
C LYS A 371 30.05 7.51 -8.77
N ARG A 372 29.04 7.87 -9.57
CA ARG A 372 29.20 8.82 -10.68
C ARG A 372 29.60 10.19 -10.17
N LEU A 373 28.90 10.74 -9.17
CA LEU A 373 29.21 12.05 -8.59
C LEU A 373 30.63 12.13 -8.02
N ILE A 374 31.11 11.06 -7.38
CA ILE A 374 32.49 11.00 -6.85
C ILE A 374 33.52 10.97 -7.99
N ASN A 375 33.27 10.17 -9.02
CA ASN A 375 34.18 10.05 -10.17
C ASN A 375 34.25 11.35 -10.98
N ASP A 376 33.14 12.07 -11.13
CA ASP A 376 33.08 13.36 -11.84
C ASP A 376 33.81 14.48 -11.09
N GLN A 377 34.11 14.31 -9.78
CA GLN A 377 34.92 15.24 -8.99
C GLN A 377 36.44 15.01 -9.16
N VAL A 378 36.86 13.86 -9.65
CA VAL A 378 38.29 13.47 -9.77
C VAL A 378 38.89 13.87 -11.13
N ILE A 379 38.07 14.39 -12.05
CA ILE A 379 38.48 14.93 -13.35
C ILE A 379 38.52 16.46 -13.30
#